data_6556e0f48a30a8902a2b1d4fa095a027
#
_entry.id   6556e0f48a30a8902a2b1d4fa095a027
#
_cell.length_a   1.000
_cell.length_b   1.000
_cell.length_c   1.000
_cell.angle_alpha   90.00
_cell.angle_beta   90.00
_cell.angle_gamma   90.00
#
_symmetry.space_group_name_H-M   'P 1'
#
loop_
_entity.id
_entity.type
_entity.pdbx_description
1 polymer ?
#
loop_
_entity_poly.entity_id
_entity_poly.type
_entity_poly.pdbx_seq_one_letter_code
_entity_poly.pdbx_strand_id
1 'polypeptide(L)'
;MKVSKNLFIAICIIFFSTQVNAQDYYFKEYQPFNSQIPSPEEFLGYPIGDYHTRHDLVVAYMEKLAELSDKASLYIYGKTNENRKLTMLTITSKENLQNLEAIKKNHLQVVDRNTNITDFSNLPIFINMAYGVHGNEPSSTEAAMLTAYTLVASESPKVNEYLKETVIFLDPTINPDGRDRYTNWETTSGSNAMAHLLINFSP
;
A
#
# COMPACT_ATOMS: atom_id res chain seq x y z
N MET A 1 42.76 -14.51 31.71
CA MET A 1 42.79 -13.45 30.64
C MET A 1 41.81 -12.36 31.06
N LYS A 2 42.28 -11.18 31.48
CA LYS A 2 41.39 -10.05 31.87
C LYS A 2 41.00 -9.36 30.54
N VAL A 3 39.74 -9.52 30.13
CA VAL A 3 39.17 -8.71 29.04
C VAL A 3 39.21 -7.25 29.45
N SER A 4 39.84 -6.39 28.66
CA SER A 4 39.99 -4.98 29.02
C SER A 4 38.58 -4.35 29.10
N LYS A 5 38.36 -3.47 30.10
CA LYS A 5 37.11 -2.70 30.24
C LYS A 5 36.71 -1.99 28.93
N ASN A 6 37.69 -1.53 28.16
CA ASN A 6 37.47 -0.85 26.89
C ASN A 6 36.92 -1.79 25.78
N LEU A 7 37.31 -3.07 25.79
CA LEU A 7 36.78 -4.04 24.84
C LEU A 7 35.32 -4.41 25.19
N PHE A 8 34.98 -4.47 26.48
CA PHE A 8 33.58 -4.71 26.92
C PHE A 8 32.67 -3.53 26.57
N ILE A 9 33.16 -2.28 26.76
CA ILE A 9 32.41 -1.07 26.38
C ILE A 9 32.24 -1.00 24.86
N ALA A 10 33.25 -1.35 24.06
CA ALA A 10 33.16 -1.37 22.59
C ALA A 10 32.14 -2.42 22.10
N ILE A 11 32.09 -3.59 22.74
CA ILE A 11 31.09 -4.63 22.43
C ILE A 11 29.70 -4.16 22.80
N CYS A 12 29.48 -3.49 23.94
CA CYS A 12 28.21 -2.94 24.33
C CYS A 12 27.71 -1.83 23.37
N ILE A 13 28.60 -0.99 22.86
CA ILE A 13 28.26 0.05 21.87
C ILE A 13 27.79 -0.56 20.53
N ILE A 14 28.37 -1.67 20.11
CA ILE A 14 27.96 -2.39 18.89
C ILE A 14 26.55 -3.00 19.04
N PHE A 15 26.15 -3.40 20.26
CA PHE A 15 24.80 -3.91 20.53
C PHE A 15 23.73 -2.83 20.67
N PHE A 16 24.13 -1.53 20.78
CA PHE A 16 23.23 -0.40 20.73
C PHE A 16 23.13 0.22 19.32
N SER A 17 23.40 -0.54 18.27
CA SER A 17 23.02 -0.13 16.93
C SER A 17 21.50 0.01 16.90
N THR A 18 21.04 1.26 16.82
CA THR A 18 19.63 1.59 16.61
C THR A 18 19.15 0.79 15.39
N GLN A 19 18.18 -0.08 15.61
CA GLN A 19 17.49 -0.73 14.50
C GLN A 19 16.75 0.35 13.75
N VAL A 20 17.35 0.86 12.67
CA VAL A 20 16.66 1.73 11.73
C VAL A 20 15.68 0.85 10.99
N ASN A 21 14.41 1.01 11.29
CA ASN A 21 13.36 0.32 10.58
C ASN A 21 13.38 0.83 9.12
N ALA A 22 13.50 -0.07 8.14
CA ALA A 22 13.55 0.31 6.74
C ALA A 22 12.30 1.13 6.33
N GLN A 23 11.17 0.88 6.97
CA GLN A 23 9.94 1.65 6.78
C GLN A 23 10.13 3.12 7.17
N ASP A 24 10.80 3.44 8.27
CA ASP A 24 11.06 4.81 8.69
C ASP A 24 11.91 5.57 7.65
N TYR A 25 12.83 4.88 6.98
CA TYR A 25 13.64 5.48 5.92
C TYR A 25 12.80 5.90 4.72
N TYR A 26 11.92 5.03 4.23
CA TYR A 26 11.10 5.31 3.03
C TYR A 26 9.94 6.26 3.30
N PHE A 27 9.37 6.26 4.50
CA PHE A 27 8.15 7.02 4.81
C PHE A 27 8.38 8.33 5.55
N LYS A 28 9.63 8.64 5.92
CA LYS A 28 9.98 9.85 6.68
C LYS A 28 9.49 11.15 6.03
N GLU A 29 9.58 11.26 4.71
CA GLU A 29 9.19 12.47 3.99
C GLU A 29 7.66 12.63 3.83
N TYR A 30 6.89 11.60 4.13
CA TYR A 30 5.44 11.58 4.02
C TYR A 30 4.73 11.81 5.36
N GLN A 31 5.51 11.94 6.42
CA GLN A 31 4.99 12.26 7.76
C GLN A 31 4.57 13.75 7.85
N PRO A 32 3.66 14.11 8.83
CA PRO A 32 3.00 13.19 9.76
C PRO A 32 1.88 12.37 9.11
N PHE A 33 1.54 11.24 9.74
CA PHE A 33 0.36 10.45 9.37
C PHE A 33 -0.79 10.70 10.35
N ASN A 34 -2.02 10.68 9.85
CA ASN A 34 -3.22 10.76 10.66
C ASN A 34 -3.36 9.54 11.56
N SER A 35 -3.26 9.74 12.86
CA SER A 35 -3.32 8.66 13.87
C SER A 35 -4.68 7.96 13.98
N GLN A 36 -5.73 8.46 13.33
CA GLN A 36 -7.03 7.79 13.28
C GLN A 36 -7.11 6.73 12.17
N ILE A 37 -6.15 6.74 11.25
CA ILE A 37 -6.06 5.79 10.15
C ILE A 37 -4.98 4.77 10.51
N PRO A 38 -5.34 3.50 10.78
CA PRO A 38 -4.37 2.50 11.18
C PRO A 38 -3.39 2.20 10.04
N SER A 39 -2.11 2.03 10.39
CA SER A 39 -1.13 1.48 9.47
C SER A 39 -1.50 0.04 9.08
N PRO A 40 -0.94 -0.51 7.98
CA PRO A 40 -1.16 -1.92 7.65
C PRO A 40 -0.80 -2.86 8.79
N GLU A 41 0.31 -2.60 9.50
CA GLU A 41 0.74 -3.38 10.66
C GLU A 41 -0.27 -3.35 11.80
N GLU A 42 -0.78 -2.16 12.16
CA GLU A 42 -1.80 -2.01 13.21
C GLU A 42 -3.11 -2.71 12.85
N PHE A 43 -3.50 -2.69 11.57
CA PHE A 43 -4.71 -3.34 11.09
C PHE A 43 -4.57 -4.86 11.01
N LEU A 44 -3.45 -5.36 10.52
CA LEU A 44 -3.20 -6.78 10.32
C LEU A 44 -2.77 -7.51 11.61
N GLY A 45 -2.14 -6.78 12.56
CA GLY A 45 -1.56 -7.34 13.79
C GLY A 45 -0.18 -7.99 13.58
N TYR A 46 0.44 -7.78 12.42
CA TYR A 46 1.80 -8.21 12.10
C TYR A 46 2.47 -7.24 11.11
N PRO A 47 3.81 -7.12 11.13
CA PRO A 47 4.55 -6.28 10.19
C PRO A 47 4.37 -6.74 8.74
N ILE A 48 4.31 -5.77 7.82
CA ILE A 48 4.31 -6.07 6.38
C ILE A 48 5.60 -6.79 6.01
N GLY A 49 5.47 -7.94 5.36
CA GLY A 49 6.56 -8.80 4.94
C GLY A 49 6.78 -10.04 5.82
N ASP A 50 6.23 -10.08 7.03
CA ASP A 50 6.31 -11.26 7.89
C ASP A 50 5.42 -12.40 7.39
N TYR A 51 4.28 -12.05 6.77
CA TYR A 51 3.35 -12.99 6.17
C TYR A 51 2.90 -12.49 4.80
N HIS A 52 2.45 -13.41 3.96
CA HIS A 52 1.78 -13.08 2.71
C HIS A 52 0.29 -12.82 2.97
N THR A 53 -0.09 -11.56 2.97
CA THR A 53 -1.46 -11.14 3.30
C THR A 53 -2.47 -11.70 2.29
N ARG A 54 -3.50 -12.38 2.77
CA ARG A 54 -4.59 -12.93 1.95
C ARG A 54 -5.43 -11.80 1.35
N HIS A 55 -6.02 -12.09 0.20
CA HIS A 55 -6.79 -11.09 -0.54
C HIS A 55 -7.98 -10.51 0.26
N ASP A 56 -8.66 -11.32 1.06
CA ASP A 56 -9.78 -10.85 1.89
C ASP A 56 -9.33 -9.80 2.92
N LEU A 57 -8.15 -9.94 3.53
CA LEU A 57 -7.57 -8.95 4.44
C LEU A 57 -7.12 -7.69 3.70
N VAL A 58 -6.57 -7.83 2.49
CA VAL A 58 -6.22 -6.69 1.64
C VAL A 58 -7.47 -5.87 1.32
N VAL A 59 -8.55 -6.51 0.90
CA VAL A 59 -9.83 -5.84 0.62
C VAL A 59 -10.39 -5.16 1.87
N ALA A 60 -10.39 -5.85 3.01
CA ALA A 60 -10.86 -5.30 4.28
C ALA A 60 -10.03 -4.06 4.70
N TYR A 61 -8.73 -4.06 4.43
CA TYR A 61 -7.89 -2.89 4.68
C TYR A 61 -8.22 -1.72 3.75
N MET A 62 -8.45 -1.96 2.44
CA MET A 62 -8.86 -0.91 1.52
C MET A 62 -10.24 -0.34 1.88
N GLU A 63 -11.18 -1.20 2.32
CA GLU A 63 -12.49 -0.78 2.86
C GLU A 63 -12.29 0.13 4.09
N LYS A 64 -11.38 -0.23 5.00
CA LYS A 64 -11.06 0.57 6.19
C LYS A 64 -10.47 1.92 5.86
N LEU A 65 -9.55 2.02 4.90
CA LEU A 65 -8.99 3.29 4.45
C LEU A 65 -10.08 4.21 3.85
N ALA A 66 -10.98 3.66 3.04
CA ALA A 66 -12.08 4.41 2.45
C ALA A 66 -13.13 4.85 3.49
N GLU A 67 -13.34 4.06 4.56
CA GLU A 67 -14.24 4.39 5.66
C GLU A 67 -13.71 5.57 6.50
N LEU A 68 -12.40 5.59 6.76
CA LEU A 68 -11.79 6.54 7.70
C LEU A 68 -11.27 7.83 7.06
N SER A 69 -11.28 7.94 5.73
CA SER A 69 -10.69 9.09 5.04
C SER A 69 -11.61 9.67 3.98
N ASP A 70 -11.71 10.99 3.94
CA ASP A 70 -12.38 11.73 2.88
C ASP A 70 -11.51 11.96 1.62
N LYS A 71 -10.29 11.41 1.60
CA LYS A 71 -9.38 11.37 0.45
C LYS A 71 -9.51 10.08 -0.37
N ALA A 72 -10.30 9.09 0.09
CA ALA A 72 -10.38 7.79 -0.54
C ALA A 72 -11.81 7.30 -0.71
N SER A 73 -12.08 6.58 -1.79
CA SER A 73 -13.32 5.82 -1.97
C SER A 73 -13.04 4.49 -2.65
N LEU A 74 -13.74 3.44 -2.21
CA LEU A 74 -13.56 2.09 -2.75
C LEU A 74 -14.66 1.75 -3.76
N TYR A 75 -14.27 1.24 -4.91
CA TYR A 75 -15.17 0.73 -5.94
C TYR A 75 -14.90 -0.76 -6.18
N ILE A 76 -15.97 -1.56 -6.15
CA ILE A 76 -15.94 -2.98 -6.52
C ILE A 76 -16.38 -3.07 -7.97
N TYR A 77 -15.42 -3.32 -8.89
CA TYR A 77 -15.70 -3.32 -10.33
C TYR A 77 -16.05 -4.71 -10.88
N GLY A 78 -15.96 -5.75 -10.05
CA GLY A 78 -16.30 -7.10 -10.46
C GLY A 78 -15.94 -8.16 -9.44
N LYS A 79 -16.00 -9.39 -9.91
CA LYS A 79 -15.58 -10.59 -9.18
C LYS A 79 -14.81 -11.51 -10.10
N THR A 80 -13.88 -12.27 -9.54
CA THR A 80 -13.17 -13.34 -10.22
C THR A 80 -14.05 -14.58 -10.43
N ASN A 81 -13.50 -15.59 -11.12
CA ASN A 81 -14.13 -16.90 -11.25
C ASN A 81 -14.35 -17.62 -9.90
N GLU A 82 -13.50 -17.33 -8.90
CA GLU A 82 -13.62 -17.84 -7.54
C GLU A 82 -14.42 -16.90 -6.62
N ASN A 83 -15.18 -15.95 -7.19
CA ASN A 83 -16.04 -14.98 -6.50
C ASN A 83 -15.32 -13.99 -5.59
N ARG A 84 -14.00 -13.80 -5.74
CA ARG A 84 -13.26 -12.75 -5.02
C ARG A 84 -13.57 -11.38 -5.60
N LYS A 85 -13.70 -10.37 -4.72
CA LYS A 85 -13.93 -8.99 -5.12
C LYS A 85 -12.73 -8.47 -5.93
N LEU A 86 -13.01 -7.82 -7.05
CA LEU A 86 -12.05 -6.98 -7.77
C LEU A 86 -12.31 -5.54 -7.33
N THR A 87 -11.32 -4.92 -6.71
CA THR A 87 -11.47 -3.62 -6.03
C THR A 87 -10.51 -2.59 -6.54
N MET A 88 -10.96 -1.36 -6.59
CA MET A 88 -10.15 -0.20 -6.94
C MET A 88 -10.36 0.89 -5.90
N LEU A 89 -9.29 1.32 -5.24
CA LEU A 89 -9.30 2.45 -4.33
C LEU A 89 -8.98 3.71 -5.13
N THR A 90 -9.92 4.63 -5.19
CA THR A 90 -9.70 5.98 -5.73
C THR A 90 -9.12 6.86 -4.64
N ILE A 91 -7.96 7.45 -4.87
CA ILE A 91 -7.24 8.31 -3.92
C ILE A 91 -6.99 9.66 -4.58
N THR A 92 -7.43 10.74 -3.94
CA THR A 92 -7.25 12.11 -4.42
C THR A 92 -7.52 13.09 -3.28
N SER A 93 -7.47 14.41 -3.53
CA SER A 93 -7.92 15.37 -2.53
C SER A 93 -9.43 15.24 -2.27
N LYS A 94 -9.86 15.67 -1.09
CA LYS A 94 -11.28 15.71 -0.72
C LYS A 94 -12.12 16.46 -1.76
N GLU A 95 -11.63 17.60 -2.21
CA GLU A 95 -12.29 18.45 -3.20
C GLU A 95 -12.45 17.74 -4.54
N ASN A 96 -11.39 17.06 -5.01
CA ASN A 96 -11.45 16.28 -6.23
C ASN A 96 -12.40 15.09 -6.08
N LEU A 97 -12.39 14.41 -4.94
CA LEU A 97 -13.27 13.28 -4.70
C LEU A 97 -14.76 13.68 -4.75
N GLN A 98 -15.08 14.83 -4.18
CA GLN A 98 -16.44 15.39 -4.24
C GLN A 98 -16.86 15.81 -5.66
N ASN A 99 -15.90 16.17 -6.51
CA ASN A 99 -16.14 16.62 -7.87
C ASN A 99 -15.75 15.58 -8.94
N LEU A 100 -15.56 14.32 -8.56
CA LEU A 100 -14.98 13.28 -9.41
C LEU A 100 -15.74 13.09 -10.73
N GLU A 101 -17.06 13.14 -10.72
CA GLU A 101 -17.87 13.00 -11.94
C GLU A 101 -17.70 14.18 -12.90
N ALA A 102 -17.54 15.39 -12.38
CA ALA A 102 -17.25 16.57 -13.21
C ALA A 102 -15.84 16.48 -13.81
N ILE A 103 -14.84 16.06 -13.01
CA ILE A 103 -13.46 15.82 -13.47
C ILE A 103 -13.47 14.78 -14.59
N LYS A 104 -14.14 13.65 -14.38
CA LYS A 104 -14.28 12.58 -15.37
C LYS A 104 -14.92 13.09 -16.67
N LYS A 105 -16.00 13.85 -16.56
CA LYS A 105 -16.67 14.44 -17.74
C LYS A 105 -15.73 15.34 -18.51
N ASN A 106 -14.94 16.17 -17.84
CA ASN A 106 -13.97 17.07 -18.46
C ASN A 106 -12.85 16.26 -19.17
N HIS A 107 -12.35 15.21 -18.55
CA HIS A 107 -11.38 14.31 -19.17
C HIS A 107 -11.93 13.61 -20.42
N LEU A 108 -13.18 13.18 -20.41
CA LEU A 108 -13.82 12.59 -21.61
C LEU A 108 -13.92 13.59 -22.76
N GLN A 109 -14.09 14.89 -22.46
CA GLN A 109 -14.07 15.93 -23.50
C GLN A 109 -12.68 16.10 -24.12
N VAL A 110 -11.60 15.88 -23.38
CA VAL A 110 -10.21 15.95 -23.90
C VAL A 110 -9.97 14.89 -24.99
N VAL A 111 -10.54 13.70 -24.82
CA VAL A 111 -10.37 12.59 -25.77
C VAL A 111 -11.42 12.58 -26.88
N ASP A 112 -12.45 13.40 -26.78
CA ASP A 112 -13.48 13.54 -27.84
C ASP A 112 -12.92 14.38 -28.99
N ARG A 113 -12.85 13.79 -30.17
CA ARG A 113 -12.36 14.43 -31.41
C ARG A 113 -13.19 15.64 -31.87
N ASN A 114 -14.41 15.77 -31.37
CA ASN A 114 -15.33 16.87 -31.73
C ASN A 114 -15.17 18.07 -30.77
N THR A 115 -14.35 17.98 -29.75
CA THR A 115 -14.07 19.07 -28.79
C THR A 115 -12.65 19.57 -29.02
N ASN A 116 -12.47 20.89 -28.88
CA ASN A 116 -11.15 21.51 -28.98
C ASN A 116 -10.82 22.15 -27.60
N ILE A 117 -10.38 21.31 -26.66
CA ILE A 117 -9.91 21.79 -25.36
C ILE A 117 -8.43 22.11 -25.49
N THR A 118 -8.08 23.35 -25.19
CA THR A 118 -6.69 23.86 -25.24
C THR A 118 -6.13 24.22 -23.88
N ASP A 119 -6.98 24.29 -22.84
CA ASP A 119 -6.59 24.57 -21.47
C ASP A 119 -6.80 23.34 -20.58
N PHE A 120 -5.71 22.80 -20.06
CA PHE A 120 -5.67 21.63 -19.17
C PHE A 120 -5.25 21.99 -17.74
N SER A 121 -5.07 23.28 -17.44
CA SER A 121 -4.48 23.75 -16.17
C SER A 121 -5.25 23.36 -14.93
N ASN A 122 -6.54 23.05 -15.06
CA ASN A 122 -7.43 22.68 -13.95
C ASN A 122 -7.90 21.22 -14.04
N LEU A 123 -7.21 20.38 -14.82
CA LEU A 123 -7.54 18.95 -14.92
C LEU A 123 -6.52 18.11 -14.16
N PRO A 124 -6.91 17.48 -13.04
CA PRO A 124 -6.06 16.53 -12.35
C PRO A 124 -5.65 15.38 -13.27
N ILE A 125 -4.42 14.89 -13.15
CA ILE A 125 -3.92 13.76 -13.93
C ILE A 125 -4.51 12.46 -13.36
N PHE A 126 -5.02 11.57 -14.22
CA PHE A 126 -5.41 10.23 -13.83
C PHE A 126 -4.21 9.29 -13.85
N ILE A 127 -3.96 8.64 -12.72
CA ILE A 127 -2.88 7.67 -12.54
C ILE A 127 -3.50 6.31 -12.19
N ASN A 128 -3.13 5.26 -12.92
CA ASN A 128 -3.54 3.91 -12.59
C ASN A 128 -2.35 3.13 -12.02
N MET A 129 -2.50 2.62 -10.80
CA MET A 129 -1.54 1.80 -10.08
C MET A 129 -2.13 0.42 -9.87
N ALA A 130 -1.74 -0.56 -10.70
CA ALA A 130 -2.22 -1.93 -10.62
C ALA A 130 -1.13 -2.84 -10.06
N TYR A 131 -1.46 -3.54 -8.97
CA TYR A 131 -0.56 -4.43 -8.24
C TYR A 131 -1.01 -5.89 -8.34
N GLY A 132 -0.13 -6.82 -8.02
CA GLY A 132 -0.48 -8.23 -7.83
C GLY A 132 -0.93 -8.95 -9.10
N VAL A 133 -0.23 -8.77 -10.22
CA VAL A 133 -0.47 -9.47 -11.50
C VAL A 133 -0.23 -10.97 -11.34
N HIS A 134 0.90 -11.34 -10.72
CA HIS A 134 1.25 -12.74 -10.47
C HIS A 134 1.13 -13.05 -8.99
N GLY A 135 0.36 -14.09 -8.65
CA GLY A 135 0.06 -14.45 -7.26
C GLY A 135 1.29 -14.85 -6.43
N ASN A 136 2.31 -15.41 -7.08
CA ASN A 136 3.58 -15.82 -6.47
C ASN A 136 4.62 -14.69 -6.40
N GLU A 137 4.23 -13.45 -6.66
CA GLU A 137 5.01 -12.23 -6.44
C GLU A 137 4.41 -11.45 -5.26
N PRO A 138 4.57 -11.93 -4.03
CA PRO A 138 3.79 -11.46 -2.89
C PRO A 138 4.06 -10.01 -2.50
N SER A 139 5.28 -9.52 -2.72
CA SER A 139 5.72 -8.17 -2.37
C SER A 139 4.89 -7.07 -3.04
N SER A 140 4.33 -7.34 -4.22
CA SER A 140 3.53 -6.36 -4.98
C SER A 140 2.27 -5.94 -4.21
N THR A 141 1.48 -6.90 -3.72
CA THR A 141 0.27 -6.63 -2.94
C THR A 141 0.58 -6.02 -1.56
N GLU A 142 1.67 -6.44 -0.91
CA GLU A 142 2.15 -5.82 0.33
C GLU A 142 2.51 -4.34 0.10
N ALA A 143 3.22 -4.05 -0.99
CA ALA A 143 3.55 -2.68 -1.38
C ALA A 143 2.31 -1.84 -1.69
N ALA A 144 1.25 -2.44 -2.25
CA ALA A 144 -0.01 -1.74 -2.50
C ALA A 144 -0.66 -1.22 -1.21
N MET A 145 -0.65 -2.03 -0.14
CA MET A 145 -1.19 -1.60 1.17
C MET A 145 -0.38 -0.45 1.77
N LEU A 146 0.95 -0.50 1.69
CA LEU A 146 1.83 0.58 2.15
C LEU A 146 1.64 1.86 1.32
N THR A 147 1.50 1.72 0.00
CA THR A 147 1.25 2.86 -0.90
C THR A 147 -0.10 3.51 -0.61
N ALA A 148 -1.15 2.70 -0.46
CA ALA A 148 -2.49 3.20 -0.13
C ALA A 148 -2.48 3.94 1.21
N TYR A 149 -1.89 3.35 2.26
CA TYR A 149 -1.73 3.99 3.57
C TYR A 149 -1.01 5.32 3.46
N THR A 150 0.15 5.33 2.78
CA THR A 150 0.97 6.54 2.66
C THR A 150 0.20 7.67 2.00
N LEU A 151 -0.53 7.40 0.92
CA LEU A 151 -1.29 8.43 0.21
C LEU A 151 -2.52 8.90 0.99
N VAL A 152 -3.22 7.97 1.66
CA VAL A 152 -4.48 8.27 2.36
C VAL A 152 -4.25 8.90 3.72
N ALA A 153 -3.31 8.36 4.51
CA ALA A 153 -3.08 8.78 5.89
C ALA A 153 -2.11 9.96 6.03
N SER A 154 -1.29 10.24 5.02
CA SER A 154 -0.32 11.34 5.10
C SER A 154 -1.01 12.70 5.19
N GLU A 155 -0.54 13.52 6.14
CA GLU A 155 -0.90 14.93 6.30
C GLU A 155 0.22 15.86 5.78
N SER A 156 1.26 15.29 5.17
CA SER A 156 2.37 16.02 4.58
C SER A 156 1.88 17.00 3.51
N PRO A 157 2.36 18.27 3.50
CA PRO A 157 2.03 19.21 2.44
C PRO A 157 2.36 18.69 1.04
N LYS A 158 3.44 17.92 0.90
CA LYS A 158 3.88 17.31 -0.35
C LYS A 158 2.84 16.32 -0.91
N VAL A 159 2.32 15.43 -0.06
CA VAL A 159 1.29 14.46 -0.47
C VAL A 159 -0.03 15.17 -0.77
N ASN A 160 -0.40 16.15 0.06
CA ASN A 160 -1.62 16.91 -0.17
C ASN A 160 -1.58 17.70 -1.49
N GLU A 161 -0.40 18.22 -1.88
CA GLU A 161 -0.20 18.86 -3.19
C GLU A 161 -0.36 17.85 -4.33
N TYR A 162 0.28 16.66 -4.23
CA TYR A 162 0.11 15.61 -5.23
C TYR A 162 -1.35 15.20 -5.41
N LEU A 163 -2.09 15.04 -4.32
CA LEU A 163 -3.49 14.64 -4.37
C LEU A 163 -4.42 15.72 -4.93
N LYS A 164 -4.04 17.00 -4.90
CA LYS A 164 -4.77 18.06 -5.59
C LYS A 164 -4.64 17.95 -7.10
N GLU A 165 -3.45 17.58 -7.56
CA GLU A 165 -3.11 17.53 -8.98
C GLU A 165 -3.39 16.17 -9.63
N THR A 166 -3.79 15.16 -8.82
CA THR A 166 -3.97 13.78 -9.32
C THR A 166 -5.24 13.13 -8.81
N VAL A 167 -5.77 12.21 -9.61
CA VAL A 167 -6.74 11.18 -9.19
C VAL A 167 -6.07 9.82 -9.43
N ILE A 168 -5.80 9.12 -8.34
CA ILE A 168 -5.09 7.84 -8.36
C ILE A 168 -6.10 6.71 -8.24
N PHE A 169 -6.09 5.76 -9.18
CA PHE A 169 -6.80 4.50 -9.12
C PHE A 169 -5.82 3.42 -8.71
N LEU A 170 -5.95 2.91 -7.50
CA LEU A 170 -5.09 1.87 -6.96
C LEU A 170 -5.88 0.56 -6.90
N ASP A 171 -5.49 -0.41 -7.75
CA ASP A 171 -5.94 -1.80 -7.65
C ASP A 171 -4.90 -2.59 -6.86
N PRO A 172 -5.22 -3.03 -5.63
CA PRO A 172 -4.23 -3.66 -4.76
C PRO A 172 -3.87 -5.07 -5.19
N THR A 173 -4.74 -5.74 -5.93
CA THR A 173 -4.53 -7.13 -6.38
C THR A 173 -5.41 -7.44 -7.59
N ILE A 174 -4.90 -7.23 -8.79
CA ILE A 174 -5.66 -7.48 -10.03
C ILE A 174 -5.87 -8.98 -10.32
N ASN A 175 -5.08 -9.87 -9.66
CA ASN A 175 -5.21 -11.31 -9.76
C ASN A 175 -5.40 -11.95 -8.37
N PRO A 176 -6.57 -11.75 -7.73
CA PRO A 176 -6.80 -12.24 -6.37
C PRO A 176 -6.86 -13.78 -6.29
N ASP A 177 -7.29 -14.49 -7.34
CA ASP A 177 -7.29 -15.95 -7.35
C ASP A 177 -5.86 -16.51 -7.32
N GLY A 178 -4.97 -15.91 -8.12
CA GLY A 178 -3.54 -16.24 -8.09
C GLY A 178 -2.89 -15.91 -6.75
N ARG A 179 -3.26 -14.78 -6.15
CA ARG A 179 -2.77 -14.37 -4.82
C ARG A 179 -3.15 -15.38 -3.75
N ASP A 180 -4.43 -15.70 -3.61
CA ASP A 180 -4.90 -16.60 -2.56
C ASP A 180 -4.45 -18.05 -2.78
N ARG A 181 -4.34 -18.48 -4.02
CA ARG A 181 -3.73 -19.77 -4.33
C ARG A 181 -2.31 -19.89 -3.77
N TYR A 182 -1.50 -18.85 -3.95
CA TYR A 182 -0.11 -18.83 -3.46
C TYR A 182 -0.07 -18.70 -1.93
N THR A 183 -0.77 -17.74 -1.35
CA THR A 183 -0.76 -17.49 0.10
C THR A 183 -1.30 -18.67 0.90
N ASN A 184 -2.38 -19.30 0.44
CA ASN A 184 -2.96 -20.47 1.09
C ASN A 184 -2.03 -21.70 0.99
N TRP A 185 -1.38 -21.90 -0.17
CA TRP A 185 -0.42 -22.98 -0.34
C TRP A 185 0.76 -22.82 0.61
N GLU A 186 1.32 -21.65 0.71
CA GLU A 186 2.46 -21.36 1.58
C GLU A 186 2.10 -21.52 3.05
N THR A 187 0.99 -20.97 3.48
CA THR A 187 0.49 -21.11 4.87
C THR A 187 0.22 -22.57 5.24
N THR A 188 -0.33 -23.35 4.30
CA THR A 188 -0.66 -24.78 4.53
C THR A 188 0.58 -25.66 4.54
N SER A 189 1.60 -25.33 3.75
CA SER A 189 2.86 -26.09 3.69
C SER A 189 3.79 -25.81 4.88
N GLY A 190 3.44 -24.88 5.77
CA GLY A 190 4.26 -24.47 6.92
C GLY A 190 5.51 -23.70 6.51
N SER A 191 5.58 -23.28 5.25
CA SER A 191 6.70 -22.52 4.71
C SER A 191 6.48 -21.03 4.92
N ASN A 192 6.55 -20.53 6.14
CA ASN A 192 6.91 -19.14 6.33
C ASN A 192 8.32 -18.96 5.77
N ALA A 193 8.52 -18.01 4.86
CA ALA A 193 9.85 -17.78 4.26
C ALA A 193 10.95 -17.60 5.31
N MET A 194 10.63 -17.08 6.50
CA MET A 194 11.52 -17.02 7.67
C MET A 194 11.73 -18.39 8.33
N ALA A 195 10.70 -19.23 8.43
CA ALA A 195 10.83 -20.56 9.04
C ALA A 195 11.74 -21.46 8.20
N HIS A 196 11.70 -21.38 6.87
CA HIS A 196 12.63 -22.09 5.99
C HIS A 196 14.09 -21.68 6.19
N LEU A 197 14.36 -20.41 6.42
CA LEU A 197 15.72 -19.93 6.73
C LEU A 197 16.20 -20.46 8.09
N LEU A 198 15.34 -20.51 9.11
CA LEU A 198 15.71 -20.95 10.46
C LEU A 198 15.84 -22.47 10.56
N ILE A 199 15.01 -23.24 9.85
CA ILE A 199 15.08 -24.72 9.89
C ILE A 199 16.32 -25.25 9.15
N ASN A 200 16.78 -24.55 8.12
CA ASN A 200 17.98 -24.95 7.35
C ASN A 200 19.31 -24.53 8.01
N PHE A 201 19.29 -23.81 9.13
CA PHE A 201 20.48 -23.39 9.87
C PHE A 201 20.58 -24.03 11.28
N SER A 202 19.73 -24.99 11.62
CA SER A 202 19.94 -25.82 12.82
C SER A 202 20.96 -26.90 12.51
N PRO A 203 22.10 -26.98 13.29
CA PRO A 203 23.16 -27.96 13.09
C PRO A 203 22.72 -29.39 13.40
#